data_8512ee546fa8f1e1d74ad67a23765e07
#
_entry.id   8512ee546fa8f1e1d74ad67a23765e07
#
_cell.length_a   1.000
_cell.length_b   1.000
_cell.length_c   1.000
_cell.angle_alpha   90.00
_cell.angle_beta   90.00
_cell.angle_gamma   90.00
#
_symmetry.space_group_name_H-M   'P 1'
#
loop_
_entity.id
_entity.type
_entity.pdbx_description
1 polymer ?
#
loop_
_entity_poly.entity_id
_entity_poly.type
_entity_poly.pdbx_seq_one_letter_code
_entity_poly.pdbx_strand_id
1 'polypeptide(L)'
;SSDLPPLEADLGYEGARRLWDGMLWAAGEMRELPQRHGFDCDYRVGHLWTAILPRRVGLLYDWQAEANRRWGYEGLRFVAKDELPEWIASERYLAGLYDPHAAHLNPLKLAFGLAAAIERAGGRIHERTRALNYREEGDGYRVRTEHGEIRCAALVLACNAYIDGLDSELSQRMLPVGTYQVATEPLGEERAKSLLPRNCCVTDNQFVLDYFRLTPDHRLLFGGGCTYLGGMPSDIRAATRPYLERVFPQLRGVALEYAWGGHIDCSMRRTPDIGRQGNRYWLQGYSGHGVLPSLAAARAVSDALLGDDETLALYQRLRNPKFPGGQRFAAPLEALGKAYYRLRDLF
;
A
#
# COMPACT_ATOMS: atom_id res chain seq x y z
N SER A 1 -7.37 -5.65 -9.65
CA SER A 1 -6.90 -6.20 -8.41
C SER A 1 -7.94 -7.13 -7.78
N SER A 2 -7.53 -7.97 -6.86
CA SER A 2 -8.42 -8.88 -6.12
C SER A 2 -9.53 -8.17 -5.33
N ASP A 3 -9.52 -6.86 -5.27
CA ASP A 3 -10.39 -6.05 -4.43
C ASP A 3 -11.62 -5.49 -5.18
N LEU A 4 -11.68 -5.60 -6.52
CA LEU A 4 -12.84 -5.14 -7.31
C LEU A 4 -14.13 -5.92 -7.03
N PRO A 5 -14.14 -7.28 -6.97
CA PRO A 5 -15.36 -8.00 -6.70
C PRO A 5 -16.03 -7.64 -5.36
N PRO A 6 -15.31 -7.45 -4.24
CA PRO A 6 -15.92 -6.93 -3.00
C PRO A 6 -16.51 -5.53 -3.15
N LEU A 7 -15.87 -4.64 -3.91
CA LEU A 7 -16.38 -3.28 -4.17
C LEU A 7 -17.70 -3.34 -4.94
N GLU A 8 -17.76 -4.14 -6.00
CA GLU A 8 -18.98 -4.29 -6.79
C GLU A 8 -20.13 -4.97 -6.02
N ALA A 9 -19.81 -5.94 -5.17
CA ALA A 9 -20.80 -6.58 -4.32
C ALA A 9 -21.49 -5.62 -3.34
N ASP A 10 -20.76 -4.60 -2.88
CA ASP A 10 -21.30 -3.60 -1.95
C ASP A 10 -21.90 -2.38 -2.65
N LEU A 11 -21.36 -1.95 -3.79
CA LEU A 11 -21.67 -0.69 -4.44
C LEU A 11 -22.47 -0.83 -5.75
N GLY A 12 -22.49 -2.04 -6.35
CA GLY A 12 -22.88 -2.23 -7.76
C GLY A 12 -21.79 -1.72 -8.71
N TYR A 13 -21.97 -2.00 -10.01
CA TYR A 13 -20.99 -1.61 -11.03
C TYR A 13 -20.71 -0.09 -11.06
N GLU A 14 -21.75 0.74 -11.07
CA GLU A 14 -21.61 2.20 -11.16
C GLU A 14 -20.85 2.79 -9.96
N GLY A 15 -21.13 2.33 -8.74
CA GLY A 15 -20.41 2.77 -7.55
C GLY A 15 -18.94 2.32 -7.56
N ALA A 16 -18.68 1.08 -7.96
CA ALA A 16 -17.31 0.57 -8.10
C ALA A 16 -16.55 1.30 -9.22
N ARG A 17 -17.23 1.64 -10.34
CA ARG A 17 -16.67 2.42 -11.44
C ARG A 17 -16.25 3.83 -10.99
N ARG A 18 -17.05 4.50 -10.19
CA ARG A 18 -16.68 5.81 -9.65
C ARG A 18 -15.43 5.75 -8.77
N LEU A 19 -15.29 4.71 -7.93
CA LEU A 19 -14.08 4.53 -7.14
C LEU A 19 -12.87 4.17 -8.02
N TRP A 20 -13.07 3.37 -9.06
CA TRP A 20 -12.03 3.07 -10.05
C TRP A 20 -11.53 4.34 -10.75
N ASP A 21 -12.43 5.19 -11.24
CA ASP A 21 -12.10 6.45 -11.88
C ASP A 21 -11.37 7.39 -10.90
N GLY A 22 -11.74 7.36 -9.61
CA GLY A 22 -11.01 8.02 -8.54
C GLY A 22 -9.57 7.54 -8.38
N MET A 23 -9.30 6.23 -8.58
CA MET A 23 -7.93 5.70 -8.57
C MET A 23 -7.14 6.14 -9.80
N LEU A 24 -7.75 6.19 -10.99
CA LEU A 24 -7.12 6.70 -12.20
C LEU A 24 -6.77 8.19 -12.07
N TRP A 25 -7.68 8.98 -11.50
CA TRP A 25 -7.40 10.37 -11.15
C TRP A 25 -6.21 10.46 -10.17
N ALA A 26 -6.19 9.66 -9.11
CA ALA A 26 -5.11 9.67 -8.13
C ALA A 26 -3.76 9.28 -8.76
N ALA A 27 -3.74 8.37 -9.75
CA ALA A 27 -2.53 8.00 -10.48
C ALA A 27 -1.99 9.17 -11.31
N GLY A 28 -2.87 9.94 -11.98
CA GLY A 28 -2.52 11.17 -12.67
C GLY A 28 -1.98 12.23 -11.72
N GLU A 29 -2.69 12.47 -10.63
CA GLU A 29 -2.33 13.44 -9.60
C GLU A 29 -0.98 13.10 -8.93
N MET A 30 -0.73 11.82 -8.63
CA MET A 30 0.55 11.37 -8.04
C MET A 30 1.75 11.67 -8.94
N ARG A 31 1.56 11.70 -10.25
CA ARG A 31 2.60 12.08 -11.22
C ARG A 31 2.86 13.58 -11.22
N GLU A 32 1.81 14.38 -11.04
CA GLU A 32 1.86 15.84 -11.15
C GLU A 32 2.23 16.55 -9.83
N LEU A 33 1.83 15.98 -8.68
CA LEU A 33 2.07 16.57 -7.35
C LEU A 33 3.53 16.98 -7.10
N PRO A 34 4.55 16.14 -7.40
CA PRO A 34 5.94 16.53 -7.20
C PRO A 34 6.33 17.76 -8.02
N GLN A 35 5.90 17.82 -9.28
CA GLN A 35 6.18 18.96 -10.17
C GLN A 35 5.46 20.22 -9.70
N ARG A 36 4.16 20.11 -9.37
CA ARG A 36 3.33 21.23 -8.90
C ARG A 36 3.88 21.87 -7.62
N HIS A 37 4.43 21.06 -6.73
CA HIS A 37 4.95 21.52 -5.44
C HIS A 37 6.48 21.59 -5.36
N GLY A 38 7.20 21.38 -6.48
CA GLY A 38 8.64 21.59 -6.59
C GLY A 38 9.48 20.64 -5.71
N PHE A 39 9.13 19.35 -5.67
CA PHE A 39 9.94 18.33 -4.98
C PHE A 39 10.15 17.09 -5.89
N ASP A 40 11.15 16.30 -5.56
CA ASP A 40 11.42 15.00 -6.20
C ASP A 40 11.13 13.86 -5.23
N CYS A 41 10.50 12.80 -5.72
CA CYS A 41 10.27 11.57 -4.95
C CYS A 41 10.72 10.31 -5.68
N ASP A 42 11.69 10.42 -6.58
CA ASP A 42 12.23 9.32 -7.38
C ASP A 42 11.11 8.58 -8.16
N TYR A 43 10.11 9.34 -8.67
CA TYR A 43 8.96 8.77 -9.37
C TYR A 43 9.40 8.10 -10.67
N ARG A 44 9.01 6.83 -10.85
CA ARG A 44 9.35 6.06 -12.03
C ARG A 44 8.20 5.18 -12.48
N VAL A 45 7.85 5.23 -13.76
CA VAL A 45 6.77 4.43 -14.35
C VAL A 45 7.15 2.98 -14.53
N GLY A 46 6.15 2.13 -14.54
CA GLY A 46 6.22 0.71 -14.84
C GLY A 46 6.13 -0.19 -13.62
N HIS A 47 5.20 -1.14 -13.69
CA HIS A 47 5.04 -2.22 -12.73
C HIS A 47 4.87 -3.54 -13.47
N LEU A 48 5.60 -4.55 -13.06
CA LEU A 48 5.50 -5.90 -13.58
C LEU A 48 4.94 -6.82 -12.48
N TRP A 49 3.69 -7.28 -12.66
CA TRP A 49 3.14 -8.38 -11.91
C TRP A 49 3.68 -9.69 -12.45
N THR A 50 4.14 -10.62 -11.59
CA THR A 50 4.73 -11.88 -12.02
C THR A 50 4.02 -13.08 -11.39
N ALA A 51 4.02 -14.20 -12.11
CA ALA A 51 3.46 -15.46 -11.64
C ALA A 51 4.55 -16.51 -11.46
N ILE A 52 4.53 -17.23 -10.34
CA ILE A 52 5.48 -18.31 -10.03
C ILE A 52 4.88 -19.70 -10.14
N LEU A 53 3.55 -19.81 -10.23
CA LEU A 53 2.84 -21.07 -10.37
C LEU A 53 2.05 -21.11 -11.68
N PRO A 54 2.03 -22.24 -12.41
CA PRO A 54 1.32 -22.33 -13.69
C PRO A 54 -0.15 -21.89 -13.60
N ARG A 55 -0.88 -22.28 -12.56
CA ARG A 55 -2.27 -21.87 -12.35
C ARG A 55 -2.46 -20.35 -12.20
N ARG A 56 -1.43 -19.64 -11.73
CA ARG A 56 -1.46 -18.18 -11.52
C ARG A 56 -1.10 -17.39 -12.76
N VAL A 57 -0.56 -18.05 -13.79
CA VAL A 57 -0.37 -17.44 -15.11
C VAL A 57 -1.72 -17.11 -15.73
N GLY A 58 -2.71 -18.00 -15.61
CA GLY A 58 -4.07 -17.75 -16.07
C GLY A 58 -4.70 -16.49 -15.44
N LEU A 59 -4.45 -16.24 -14.16
CA LEU A 59 -4.96 -15.04 -13.49
C LEU A 59 -4.43 -13.73 -14.12
N LEU A 60 -3.21 -13.70 -14.65
CA LEU A 60 -2.68 -12.52 -15.32
C LEU A 60 -3.43 -12.22 -16.62
N TYR A 61 -3.81 -13.26 -17.38
CA TYR A 61 -4.67 -13.11 -18.56
C TYR A 61 -6.08 -12.64 -18.19
N ASP A 62 -6.65 -13.20 -17.11
CA ASP A 62 -7.98 -12.82 -16.64
C ASP A 62 -8.00 -11.34 -16.22
N TRP A 63 -6.96 -10.88 -15.49
CA TRP A 63 -6.81 -9.49 -15.09
C TRP A 63 -6.70 -8.55 -16.29
N GLN A 64 -5.88 -8.91 -17.30
CA GLN A 64 -5.76 -8.11 -18.52
C GLN A 64 -7.10 -8.04 -19.27
N ALA A 65 -7.76 -9.17 -19.43
CA ALA A 65 -9.02 -9.26 -20.15
C ALA A 65 -10.16 -8.49 -19.43
N GLU A 66 -10.22 -8.56 -18.10
CA GLU A 66 -11.18 -7.83 -17.29
C GLU A 66 -10.90 -6.33 -17.34
N ALA A 67 -9.65 -5.91 -17.15
CA ALA A 67 -9.23 -4.51 -17.24
C ALA A 67 -9.66 -3.88 -18.58
N ASN A 68 -9.37 -4.54 -19.69
CA ASN A 68 -9.70 -4.03 -21.02
C ASN A 68 -11.22 -4.01 -21.26
N ARG A 69 -11.91 -5.15 -21.06
CA ARG A 69 -13.29 -5.29 -21.48
C ARG A 69 -14.28 -4.60 -20.54
N ARG A 70 -14.01 -4.61 -19.25
CA ARG A 70 -14.95 -4.16 -18.24
C ARG A 70 -14.65 -2.77 -17.73
N TRP A 71 -13.37 -2.45 -17.58
CA TRP A 71 -12.93 -1.21 -16.96
C TRP A 71 -12.39 -0.19 -17.98
N GLY A 72 -12.24 -0.58 -19.25
CA GLY A 72 -11.67 0.29 -20.28
C GLY A 72 -10.23 0.70 -20.00
N TYR A 73 -9.49 -0.16 -19.24
CA TYR A 73 -8.11 0.10 -18.88
C TYR A 73 -7.19 -0.64 -19.86
N GLU A 74 -6.66 0.12 -20.80
CA GLU A 74 -5.80 -0.38 -21.88
C GLU A 74 -4.32 -0.21 -21.54
N GLY A 75 -3.48 -0.90 -22.28
CA GLY A 75 -2.02 -0.78 -22.17
C GLY A 75 -1.36 -1.86 -21.30
N LEU A 76 -2.13 -2.69 -20.58
CA LEU A 76 -1.55 -3.87 -19.92
C LEU A 76 -0.94 -4.82 -20.95
N ARG A 77 0.34 -5.17 -20.76
CA ARG A 77 1.06 -6.09 -21.65
C ARG A 77 1.38 -7.38 -20.93
N PHE A 78 0.87 -8.49 -21.46
CA PHE A 78 1.32 -9.82 -21.04
C PHE A 78 2.76 -10.06 -21.51
N VAL A 79 3.61 -10.60 -20.62
CA VAL A 79 5.01 -10.93 -20.86
C VAL A 79 5.16 -12.43 -20.71
N ALA A 80 5.48 -13.10 -21.81
CA ALA A 80 5.68 -14.54 -21.84
C ALA A 80 7.00 -14.94 -21.16
N LYS A 81 7.15 -16.24 -20.82
CA LYS A 81 8.31 -16.73 -20.09
C LYS A 81 9.64 -16.47 -20.81
N ASP A 82 9.67 -16.60 -22.11
CA ASP A 82 10.84 -16.37 -22.97
C ASP A 82 11.21 -14.88 -23.08
N GLU A 83 10.25 -13.97 -22.87
CA GLU A 83 10.48 -12.52 -22.82
C GLU A 83 10.96 -12.04 -21.43
N LEU A 84 10.70 -12.79 -20.35
CA LEU A 84 11.01 -12.35 -18.98
C LEU A 84 12.47 -11.95 -18.74
N PRO A 85 13.50 -12.57 -19.39
CA PRO A 85 14.88 -12.12 -19.22
C PRO A 85 15.15 -10.67 -19.60
N GLU A 86 14.34 -10.06 -20.48
CA GLU A 86 14.41 -8.64 -20.79
C GLU A 86 13.88 -7.72 -19.68
N TRP A 87 13.20 -8.29 -18.69
CA TRP A 87 12.54 -7.58 -17.59
C TRP A 87 13.19 -7.84 -16.25
N ILE A 88 13.56 -9.12 -16.01
CA ILE A 88 14.05 -9.59 -14.71
C ILE A 88 15.00 -10.78 -14.90
N ALA A 89 16.18 -10.70 -14.30
CA ALA A 89 17.16 -11.78 -14.31
C ALA A 89 16.87 -12.83 -13.23
N SER A 90 15.75 -13.53 -13.35
CA SER A 90 15.33 -14.57 -12.40
C SER A 90 14.57 -15.69 -13.12
N GLU A 91 15.01 -16.92 -12.91
CA GLU A 91 14.35 -18.13 -13.42
C GLU A 91 13.06 -18.50 -12.66
N ARG A 92 12.78 -17.79 -11.56
CA ARG A 92 11.67 -18.09 -10.67
C ARG A 92 10.28 -17.88 -11.30
N TYR A 93 10.18 -16.96 -12.25
CA TYR A 93 8.90 -16.49 -12.81
C TYR A 93 8.53 -17.18 -14.12
N LEU A 94 7.23 -17.42 -14.30
CA LEU A 94 6.68 -18.14 -15.46
C LEU A 94 6.01 -17.21 -16.48
N ALA A 95 5.54 -16.05 -16.05
CA ALA A 95 4.95 -15.01 -16.89
C ALA A 95 4.90 -13.70 -16.11
N GLY A 96 4.64 -12.60 -16.83
CA GLY A 96 4.39 -11.28 -16.26
C GLY A 96 3.20 -10.59 -16.90
N LEU A 97 2.68 -9.58 -16.19
CA LEU A 97 1.74 -8.60 -16.69
C LEU A 97 2.30 -7.22 -16.39
N TYR A 98 2.71 -6.51 -17.41
CA TYR A 98 3.29 -5.17 -17.29
C TYR A 98 2.22 -4.10 -17.39
N ASP A 99 2.26 -3.16 -16.45
CA ASP A 99 1.44 -1.96 -16.44
C ASP A 99 2.34 -0.72 -16.67
N PRO A 100 2.26 -0.06 -17.84
CA PRO A 100 3.03 1.13 -18.13
C PRO A 100 2.50 2.39 -17.41
N HIS A 101 1.28 2.36 -16.87
CA HIS A 101 0.65 3.48 -16.19
C HIS A 101 0.85 3.44 -14.68
N ALA A 102 1.16 2.27 -14.13
CA ALA A 102 1.59 2.13 -12.74
C ALA A 102 2.99 2.72 -12.54
N ALA A 103 3.37 2.95 -11.30
CA ALA A 103 4.65 3.55 -10.96
C ALA A 103 5.16 3.10 -9.60
N HIS A 104 6.41 3.42 -9.32
CA HIS A 104 6.98 3.36 -7.99
C HIS A 104 7.70 4.66 -7.65
N LEU A 105 7.88 4.90 -6.37
CA LEU A 105 8.49 6.13 -5.87
C LEU A 105 9.16 5.90 -4.50
N ASN A 106 9.81 6.91 -4.00
CA ASN A 106 10.33 6.95 -2.64
C ASN A 106 9.27 7.57 -1.72
N PRO A 107 8.57 6.77 -0.88
CA PRO A 107 7.46 7.28 -0.07
C PRO A 107 7.91 8.28 1.00
N LEU A 108 9.15 8.19 1.47
CA LEU A 108 9.69 9.15 2.45
C LEU A 108 9.93 10.53 1.81
N LYS A 109 10.51 10.56 0.60
CA LYS A 109 10.66 11.80 -0.16
C LYS A 109 9.30 12.42 -0.50
N LEU A 110 8.30 11.59 -0.87
CA LEU A 110 6.93 12.04 -1.08
C LEU A 110 6.37 12.69 0.20
N ALA A 111 6.51 12.03 1.35
CA ALA A 111 6.01 12.55 2.62
C ALA A 111 6.66 13.90 2.99
N PHE A 112 7.98 14.03 2.83
CA PHE A 112 8.68 15.31 3.06
C PHE A 112 8.24 16.40 2.07
N GLY A 113 8.07 16.05 0.79
CA GLY A 113 7.59 16.99 -0.22
C GLY A 113 6.18 17.52 0.10
N LEU A 114 5.28 16.62 0.51
CA LEU A 114 3.92 17.00 0.93
C LEU A 114 3.94 17.82 2.23
N ALA A 115 4.76 17.45 3.22
CA ALA A 115 4.90 18.22 4.45
C ALA A 115 5.34 19.67 4.16
N ALA A 116 6.37 19.85 3.34
CA ALA A 116 6.81 21.17 2.91
C ALA A 116 5.72 21.94 2.13
N ALA A 117 4.90 21.25 1.32
CA ALA A 117 3.78 21.87 0.61
C ALA A 117 2.68 22.32 1.57
N ILE A 118 2.37 21.52 2.60
CA ILE A 118 1.40 21.89 3.65
C ILE A 118 1.85 23.15 4.39
N GLU A 119 3.11 23.22 4.80
CA GLU A 119 3.66 24.37 5.51
C GLU A 119 3.66 25.63 4.64
N ARG A 120 4.02 25.53 3.36
CA ARG A 120 3.92 26.65 2.40
C ARG A 120 2.48 27.13 2.21
N ALA A 121 1.51 26.25 2.31
CA ALA A 121 0.08 26.59 2.27
C ALA A 121 -0.47 27.16 3.59
N GLY A 122 0.38 27.34 4.62
CA GLY A 122 -0.01 27.86 5.93
C GLY A 122 -0.49 26.79 6.92
N GLY A 123 -0.42 25.52 6.57
CA GLY A 123 -0.68 24.41 7.47
C GLY A 123 0.40 24.30 8.54
N ARG A 124 0.07 23.65 9.66
CA ARG A 124 1.02 23.43 10.76
C ARG A 124 1.20 21.94 11.00
N ILE A 125 2.44 21.50 11.13
CA ILE A 125 2.80 20.13 11.46
C ILE A 125 3.46 20.12 12.83
N HIS A 126 2.92 19.33 13.75
CA HIS A 126 3.43 19.19 15.10
C HIS A 126 4.04 17.78 15.25
N GLU A 127 5.32 17.67 14.98
CA GLU A 127 6.06 16.43 15.21
C GLU A 127 6.19 16.13 16.72
N ARG A 128 6.43 14.84 17.05
CA ARG A 128 6.60 14.37 18.44
C ARG A 128 5.46 14.82 19.35
N THR A 129 4.25 14.95 18.79
CA THR A 129 3.08 15.44 19.50
C THR A 129 1.97 14.39 19.38
N ARG A 130 2.07 13.36 20.20
CA ARG A 130 1.11 12.24 20.19
C ARG A 130 -0.26 12.71 20.68
N ALA A 131 -1.30 12.41 19.89
CA ALA A 131 -2.68 12.52 20.33
C ALA A 131 -3.00 11.38 21.31
N LEU A 132 -3.43 11.71 22.52
CA LEU A 132 -3.70 10.74 23.59
C LEU A 132 -5.17 10.33 23.62
N ASN A 133 -6.06 11.29 23.44
CA ASN A 133 -7.50 11.09 23.30
C ASN A 133 -8.13 12.32 22.64
N TYR A 134 -9.39 12.18 22.28
CA TYR A 134 -10.22 13.28 21.80
C TYR A 134 -11.64 13.14 22.36
N ARG A 135 -12.38 14.24 22.36
CA ARG A 135 -13.78 14.29 22.75
C ARG A 135 -14.52 15.35 21.94
N GLU A 136 -15.80 15.18 21.79
CA GLU A 136 -16.67 16.21 21.24
C GLU A 136 -16.74 17.41 22.20
N GLU A 137 -16.71 18.61 21.65
CA GLU A 137 -16.84 19.86 22.40
C GLU A 137 -17.55 20.91 21.53
N GLY A 138 -18.80 21.21 21.86
CA GLY A 138 -19.65 22.06 21.01
C GLY A 138 -19.87 21.40 19.63
N ASP A 139 -19.66 22.16 18.58
CA ASP A 139 -19.79 21.67 17.20
C ASP A 139 -18.52 21.05 16.63
N GLY A 140 -17.49 20.83 17.45
CA GLY A 140 -16.20 20.33 17.03
C GLY A 140 -15.59 19.35 18.04
N TYR A 141 -14.26 19.32 18.08
CA TYR A 141 -13.49 18.38 18.89
C TYR A 141 -12.40 19.06 19.67
N ARG A 142 -12.11 18.49 20.85
CA ARG A 142 -10.90 18.78 21.62
C ARG A 142 -10.01 17.55 21.61
N VAL A 143 -8.82 17.71 21.05
CA VAL A 143 -7.77 16.68 21.01
C VAL A 143 -6.74 16.99 22.07
N ARG A 144 -6.51 16.05 23.00
CA ARG A 144 -5.46 16.14 24.01
C ARG A 144 -4.19 15.49 23.50
N THR A 145 -3.08 16.19 23.61
CA THR A 145 -1.74 15.71 23.27
C THR A 145 -0.85 15.64 24.50
N GLU A 146 0.37 15.16 24.35
CA GLU A 146 1.37 15.16 25.42
C GLU A 146 1.80 16.59 25.80
N HIS A 147 1.63 17.57 24.92
CA HIS A 147 2.10 18.93 25.09
C HIS A 147 1.01 19.99 25.24
N GLY A 148 -0.25 19.60 25.16
CA GLY A 148 -1.37 20.52 25.27
C GLY A 148 -2.64 20.02 24.60
N GLU A 149 -3.53 20.95 24.28
CA GLU A 149 -4.83 20.63 23.67
C GLU A 149 -5.02 21.43 22.37
N ILE A 150 -5.66 20.78 21.40
CA ILE A 150 -6.04 21.39 20.13
C ILE A 150 -7.58 21.37 20.05
N ARG A 151 -8.17 22.51 19.74
CA ARG A 151 -9.60 22.61 19.37
C ARG A 151 -9.73 22.71 17.87
N CYS A 152 -10.64 21.95 17.29
CA CYS A 152 -10.88 21.95 15.85
C CYS A 152 -12.38 21.75 15.56
N ALA A 153 -12.82 22.33 14.45
CA ALA A 153 -14.19 22.16 13.95
C ALA A 153 -14.40 20.75 13.34
N ALA A 154 -13.37 20.19 12.73
CA ALA A 154 -13.38 18.84 12.19
C ALA A 154 -12.12 18.07 12.61
N LEU A 155 -12.26 16.76 12.84
CA LEU A 155 -11.17 15.86 13.20
C LEU A 155 -11.00 14.79 12.12
N VAL A 156 -9.81 14.66 11.57
CA VAL A 156 -9.46 13.62 10.58
C VAL A 156 -8.46 12.64 11.20
N LEU A 157 -8.85 11.38 11.34
CA LEU A 157 -8.02 10.29 11.84
C LEU A 157 -7.38 9.56 10.65
N ALA A 158 -6.10 9.84 10.40
CA ALA A 158 -5.31 9.23 9.31
C ALA A 158 -4.12 8.45 9.88
N CYS A 159 -4.35 7.70 10.95
CA CYS A 159 -3.30 7.06 11.75
C CYS A 159 -2.84 5.71 11.19
N ASN A 160 -3.53 5.15 10.19
CA ASN A 160 -3.25 3.83 9.65
C ASN A 160 -3.20 2.76 10.78
N ALA A 161 -2.27 1.81 10.71
CA ALA A 161 -2.08 0.77 11.72
C ALA A 161 -1.69 1.30 13.13
N TYR A 162 -1.37 2.59 13.26
CA TYR A 162 -0.86 3.22 14.48
C TYR A 162 -1.93 4.03 15.25
N ILE A 163 -3.20 3.74 15.02
CA ILE A 163 -4.30 4.40 15.76
C ILE A 163 -4.29 4.02 17.25
N ASP A 164 -3.69 2.89 17.60
CA ASP A 164 -3.57 2.38 18.99
C ASP A 164 -4.89 2.45 19.77
N GLY A 165 -4.85 3.03 20.99
CA GLY A 165 -6.01 3.25 21.83
C GLY A 165 -6.74 4.58 21.60
N LEU A 166 -6.35 5.37 20.58
CA LEU A 166 -6.94 6.68 20.31
C LEU A 166 -8.43 6.56 19.94
N ASP A 167 -8.77 5.55 19.13
CA ASP A 167 -10.15 5.20 18.78
C ASP A 167 -10.34 3.68 18.78
N SER A 168 -11.03 3.18 19.81
CA SER A 168 -11.22 1.74 20.00
C SER A 168 -12.19 1.12 18.99
N GLU A 169 -13.10 1.90 18.41
CA GLU A 169 -14.02 1.41 17.39
C GLU A 169 -13.30 1.20 16.06
N LEU A 170 -12.54 2.20 15.62
CA LEU A 170 -11.79 2.15 14.38
C LEU A 170 -10.67 1.11 14.45
N SER A 171 -9.97 1.01 15.58
CA SER A 171 -8.90 0.03 15.77
C SER A 171 -9.36 -1.43 15.66
N GLN A 172 -10.65 -1.72 15.94
CA GLN A 172 -11.21 -3.06 15.80
C GLN A 172 -11.54 -3.44 14.35
N ARG A 173 -11.55 -2.49 13.40
CA ARG A 173 -11.87 -2.73 11.99
C ARG A 173 -10.65 -3.12 11.15
N MET A 174 -9.46 -3.05 11.73
CA MET A 174 -8.21 -3.39 11.05
C MET A 174 -7.32 -4.27 11.91
N LEU A 175 -6.49 -5.06 11.22
CA LEU A 175 -5.45 -5.88 11.78
C LEU A 175 -4.09 -5.26 11.42
N PRO A 176 -3.27 -4.84 12.38
CA PRO A 176 -1.91 -4.42 12.11
C PRO A 176 -1.07 -5.64 11.73
N VAL A 177 -0.51 -5.66 10.52
CA VAL A 177 0.32 -6.75 10.01
C VAL A 177 1.74 -6.25 9.80
N GLY A 178 2.71 -6.92 10.44
CA GLY A 178 4.12 -6.59 10.30
C GLY A 178 4.63 -6.89 8.88
N THR A 179 5.28 -5.91 8.26
CA THR A 179 5.97 -6.03 6.97
C THR A 179 7.36 -5.41 7.08
N TYR A 180 8.29 -5.92 6.27
CA TYR A 180 9.68 -5.48 6.35
C TYR A 180 10.37 -5.54 5.00
N GLN A 181 11.41 -4.73 4.88
CA GLN A 181 12.22 -4.57 3.67
C GLN A 181 13.70 -4.52 4.00
N VAL A 182 14.49 -4.82 3.00
CA VAL A 182 15.94 -4.64 3.01
C VAL A 182 16.38 -3.86 1.78
N ALA A 183 17.51 -3.17 1.88
CA ALA A 183 18.22 -2.63 0.73
C ALA A 183 19.64 -3.18 0.71
N THR A 184 20.09 -3.61 -0.46
CA THR A 184 21.48 -4.03 -0.66
C THR A 184 22.45 -2.86 -0.53
N GLU A 185 23.74 -3.12 -0.42
CA GLU A 185 24.77 -2.16 -0.81
C GLU A 185 24.55 -1.67 -2.25
N PRO A 186 25.13 -0.54 -2.68
CA PRO A 186 25.10 -0.13 -4.08
C PRO A 186 25.73 -1.20 -4.97
N LEU A 187 24.95 -1.69 -5.93
CA LEU A 187 25.38 -2.78 -6.83
C LEU A 187 26.22 -2.27 -8.01
N GLY A 188 26.22 -0.95 -8.25
CA GLY A 188 26.69 -0.32 -9.46
C GLY A 188 25.69 -0.45 -10.61
N GLU A 189 25.81 0.44 -11.58
CA GLU A 189 24.82 0.59 -12.67
C GLU A 189 24.67 -0.69 -13.52
N GLU A 190 25.78 -1.29 -13.93
CA GLU A 190 25.78 -2.49 -14.79
C GLU A 190 25.07 -3.66 -14.10
N ARG A 191 25.43 -3.95 -12.84
CA ARG A 191 24.83 -5.06 -12.09
C ARG A 191 23.37 -4.79 -11.79
N ALA A 192 23.00 -3.57 -11.43
CA ALA A 192 21.61 -3.20 -11.21
C ALA A 192 20.78 -3.36 -12.50
N LYS A 193 21.27 -2.86 -13.64
CA LYS A 193 20.60 -3.03 -14.94
C LYS A 193 20.53 -4.49 -15.37
N SER A 194 21.52 -5.32 -15.06
CA SER A 194 21.45 -6.76 -15.37
C SER A 194 20.36 -7.49 -14.58
N LEU A 195 19.99 -7.01 -13.39
CA LEU A 195 18.90 -7.60 -12.58
C LEU A 195 17.51 -7.18 -13.07
N LEU A 196 17.34 -5.90 -13.38
CA LEU A 196 16.07 -5.28 -13.80
C LEU A 196 16.33 -4.36 -15.01
N PRO A 197 16.48 -4.93 -16.23
CA PRO A 197 16.87 -4.15 -17.42
C PRO A 197 15.94 -2.97 -17.72
N ARG A 198 14.64 -3.12 -17.46
CA ARG A 198 13.65 -2.06 -17.70
C ARG A 198 13.40 -1.16 -16.47
N ASN A 199 14.05 -1.45 -15.33
CA ASN A 199 13.97 -0.67 -14.11
C ASN A 199 12.51 -0.35 -13.67
N CYS A 200 11.58 -1.27 -13.88
CA CYS A 200 10.23 -1.23 -13.30
C CYS A 200 10.24 -1.87 -11.91
N CYS A 201 9.24 -1.55 -11.08
CA CYS A 201 9.02 -2.36 -9.89
C CYS A 201 8.38 -3.70 -10.26
N VAL A 202 8.65 -4.71 -9.44
CA VAL A 202 8.14 -6.06 -9.63
C VAL A 202 7.45 -6.54 -8.37
N THR A 203 6.33 -7.21 -8.55
CA THR A 203 5.58 -7.86 -7.47
C THR A 203 5.07 -9.20 -7.98
N ASP A 204 5.25 -10.27 -7.23
CA ASP A 204 4.62 -11.52 -7.61
C ASP A 204 3.14 -11.57 -7.18
N ASN A 205 2.39 -12.52 -7.71
CA ASN A 205 0.97 -12.67 -7.44
C ASN A 205 0.66 -13.72 -6.38
N GLN A 206 1.59 -13.96 -5.45
CA GLN A 206 1.33 -14.74 -4.24
C GLN A 206 0.56 -13.92 -3.21
N PHE A 207 0.01 -14.57 -2.21
CA PHE A 207 -0.59 -13.87 -1.09
C PHE A 207 0.48 -13.23 -0.18
N VAL A 208 1.52 -13.97 0.14
CA VAL A 208 2.74 -13.46 0.78
C VAL A 208 3.74 -13.20 -0.34
N LEU A 209 3.63 -12.03 -0.92
CA LEU A 209 4.33 -11.66 -2.13
C LEU A 209 5.79 -11.23 -1.88
N ASP A 210 6.64 -11.54 -2.83
CA ASP A 210 7.95 -10.93 -2.99
C ASP A 210 7.79 -9.67 -3.86
N TYR A 211 8.37 -8.54 -3.45
CA TYR A 211 8.31 -7.29 -4.21
C TYR A 211 9.64 -6.54 -4.14
N PHE A 212 10.04 -5.95 -5.25
CA PHE A 212 11.35 -5.31 -5.32
C PHE A 212 11.42 -4.27 -6.44
N ARG A 213 12.39 -3.38 -6.30
CA ARG A 213 12.74 -2.36 -7.28
C ARG A 213 14.18 -1.87 -7.09
N LEU A 214 14.73 -1.17 -8.07
CA LEU A 214 15.97 -0.45 -7.91
C LEU A 214 15.74 0.94 -7.30
N THR A 215 16.73 1.42 -6.56
CA THR A 215 16.86 2.81 -6.14
C THR A 215 17.71 3.61 -7.12
N PRO A 216 17.67 4.97 -7.10
CA PRO A 216 18.51 5.79 -7.96
C PRO A 216 20.01 5.57 -7.78
N ASP A 217 20.46 5.18 -6.58
CA ASP A 217 21.83 4.83 -6.25
C ASP A 217 22.17 3.34 -6.49
N HIS A 218 21.39 2.67 -7.35
CA HIS A 218 21.62 1.31 -7.83
C HIS A 218 21.60 0.22 -6.73
N ARG A 219 20.80 0.38 -5.69
CA ARG A 219 20.51 -0.69 -4.72
C ARG A 219 19.30 -1.49 -5.16
N LEU A 220 19.26 -2.77 -4.83
CA LEU A 220 18.01 -3.52 -4.87
C LEU A 220 17.29 -3.35 -3.54
N LEU A 221 16.11 -2.75 -3.59
CA LEU A 221 15.14 -2.72 -2.51
C LEU A 221 14.30 -3.97 -2.62
N PHE A 222 14.23 -4.79 -1.57
CA PHE A 222 13.50 -6.05 -1.57
C PHE A 222 12.64 -6.18 -0.31
N GLY A 223 11.36 -6.48 -0.51
CA GLY A 223 10.45 -6.89 0.54
C GLY A 223 9.86 -8.25 0.19
N GLY A 224 9.70 -9.09 1.18
CA GLY A 224 9.16 -10.44 0.98
C GLY A 224 9.22 -11.23 2.27
N GLY A 225 8.39 -12.26 2.32
CA GLY A 225 8.22 -13.05 3.52
C GLY A 225 7.37 -12.36 4.60
N CYS A 226 7.02 -13.09 5.62
CA CYS A 226 6.35 -12.57 6.80
C CYS A 226 6.63 -13.44 8.01
N THR A 227 6.58 -12.88 9.20
CA THR A 227 6.59 -13.65 10.45
C THR A 227 5.20 -14.20 10.72
N TYR A 228 5.11 -15.49 11.06
CA TYR A 228 3.82 -16.18 11.28
C TYR A 228 3.28 -16.03 12.71
N LEU A 229 4.12 -15.61 13.64
CA LEU A 229 3.74 -15.46 15.06
C LEU A 229 3.37 -14.01 15.44
N GLY A 230 3.22 -13.14 14.45
CA GLY A 230 3.01 -11.71 14.68
C GLY A 230 4.30 -10.97 15.06
N GLY A 231 4.27 -9.64 14.95
CA GLY A 231 5.42 -8.80 15.28
C GLY A 231 6.51 -8.76 14.19
N MET A 232 7.60 -8.10 14.54
CA MET A 232 8.75 -7.93 13.66
C MET A 232 9.83 -8.96 14.00
N PRO A 233 10.56 -9.51 13.01
CA PRO A 233 11.70 -10.37 13.30
C PRO A 233 12.79 -9.57 14.01
N SER A 234 13.48 -10.21 14.94
CA SER A 234 14.62 -9.60 15.65
C SER A 234 15.78 -9.25 14.72
N ASP A 235 15.95 -10.02 13.65
CA ASP A 235 16.88 -9.75 12.55
C ASP A 235 16.15 -9.81 11.21
N ILE A 236 15.79 -8.63 10.69
CA ILE A 236 15.11 -8.48 9.40
C ILE A 236 16.00 -8.95 8.25
N ARG A 237 17.32 -8.71 8.32
CA ARG A 237 18.25 -9.12 7.27
C ARG A 237 18.28 -10.64 7.14
N ALA A 238 18.44 -11.34 8.26
CA ALA A 238 18.43 -12.80 8.28
C ALA A 238 17.08 -13.38 7.82
N ALA A 239 15.96 -12.75 8.21
CA ALA A 239 14.63 -13.18 7.82
C ALA A 239 14.34 -12.99 6.32
N THR A 240 14.86 -11.92 5.70
CA THR A 240 14.56 -11.58 4.30
C THR A 240 15.54 -12.19 3.31
N ARG A 241 16.79 -12.39 3.70
CA ARG A 241 17.86 -12.94 2.83
C ARG A 241 17.47 -14.19 2.04
N PRO A 242 16.84 -15.23 2.62
CA PRO A 242 16.47 -16.42 1.86
C PRO A 242 15.47 -16.15 0.73
N TYR A 243 14.60 -15.16 0.89
CA TYR A 243 13.64 -14.77 -0.13
C TYR A 243 14.33 -14.01 -1.27
N LEU A 244 15.20 -13.05 -0.94
CA LEU A 244 16.00 -12.31 -1.92
C LEU A 244 16.88 -13.25 -2.73
N GLU A 245 17.63 -14.15 -2.09
CA GLU A 245 18.55 -15.09 -2.76
C GLU A 245 17.82 -16.17 -3.57
N ARG A 246 16.57 -16.47 -3.25
CA ARG A 246 15.70 -17.33 -4.04
C ARG A 246 15.25 -16.67 -5.34
N VAL A 247 15.00 -15.36 -5.31
CA VAL A 247 14.66 -14.56 -6.50
C VAL A 247 15.90 -14.26 -7.31
N PHE A 248 16.99 -13.85 -6.67
CA PHE A 248 18.25 -13.44 -7.27
C PHE A 248 19.43 -14.23 -6.67
N PRO A 249 19.66 -15.50 -7.12
CA PRO A 249 20.80 -16.30 -6.63
C PRO A 249 22.16 -15.62 -6.86
N GLN A 250 22.26 -14.77 -7.87
CA GLN A 250 23.46 -13.98 -8.21
C GLN A 250 23.77 -12.87 -7.19
N LEU A 251 22.87 -12.60 -6.25
CA LEU A 251 23.08 -11.68 -5.12
C LEU A 251 23.49 -12.41 -3.82
N ARG A 252 23.77 -13.70 -3.89
CA ARG A 252 24.25 -14.43 -2.71
C ARG A 252 25.51 -13.78 -2.14
N GLY A 253 25.49 -13.53 -0.83
CA GLY A 253 26.60 -12.90 -0.12
C GLY A 253 26.67 -11.37 -0.24
N VAL A 254 25.81 -10.71 -1.02
CA VAL A 254 25.73 -9.24 -1.09
C VAL A 254 25.33 -8.68 0.29
N ALA A 255 25.95 -7.58 0.69
CA ALA A 255 25.64 -6.93 1.95
C ALA A 255 24.22 -6.33 1.90
N LEU A 256 23.42 -6.58 2.94
CA LEU A 256 22.14 -5.91 3.16
C LEU A 256 22.39 -4.73 4.09
N GLU A 257 22.64 -3.58 3.52
CA GLU A 257 23.09 -2.41 4.25
C GLU A 257 21.97 -1.82 5.12
N TYR A 258 20.76 -1.74 4.59
CA TYR A 258 19.60 -1.26 5.32
C TYR A 258 18.56 -2.37 5.52
N ALA A 259 17.89 -2.31 6.65
CA ALA A 259 16.76 -3.16 6.97
C ALA A 259 15.81 -2.41 7.90
N TRP A 260 14.52 -2.43 7.58
CA TRP A 260 13.48 -1.78 8.40
C TRP A 260 12.14 -2.47 8.22
N GLY A 261 11.22 -2.17 9.10
CA GLY A 261 9.85 -2.67 9.03
C GLY A 261 8.86 -1.70 9.63
N GLY A 262 7.60 -2.01 9.44
CA GLY A 262 6.47 -1.28 9.95
C GLY A 262 5.21 -2.13 9.90
N HIS A 263 4.10 -1.56 10.33
CA HIS A 263 2.80 -2.23 10.26
C HIS A 263 1.95 -1.63 9.15
N ILE A 264 1.27 -2.49 8.42
CA ILE A 264 0.18 -2.14 7.51
C ILE A 264 -1.16 -2.44 8.18
N ASP A 265 -2.19 -1.69 7.82
CA ASP A 265 -3.55 -1.83 8.32
C ASP A 265 -4.39 -2.72 7.39
N CYS A 266 -4.54 -3.98 7.72
CA CYS A 266 -5.36 -4.88 6.91
C CYS A 266 -6.81 -4.87 7.39
N SER A 267 -7.74 -4.44 6.55
CA SER A 267 -9.16 -4.68 6.78
C SER A 267 -9.52 -6.14 6.48
N MET A 268 -10.59 -6.65 7.08
CA MET A 268 -10.98 -8.06 6.93
C MET A 268 -11.30 -8.44 5.47
N ARG A 269 -11.85 -7.53 4.70
CA ARG A 269 -12.21 -7.71 3.28
C ARG A 269 -11.17 -7.12 2.32
N ARG A 270 -10.12 -6.53 2.85
CA ARG A 270 -9.06 -5.82 2.10
C ARG A 270 -9.57 -4.62 1.28
N THR A 271 -10.77 -4.15 1.59
CA THR A 271 -11.32 -2.90 1.07
C THR A 271 -10.96 -1.74 2.02
N PRO A 272 -10.76 -0.51 1.53
CA PRO A 272 -10.47 0.62 2.39
C PRO A 272 -11.63 0.92 3.34
N ASP A 273 -11.31 1.35 4.55
CA ASP A 273 -12.26 1.81 5.57
C ASP A 273 -12.15 3.32 5.72
N ILE A 274 -12.99 4.03 5.00
CA ILE A 274 -13.00 5.48 4.91
C ILE A 274 -14.41 5.96 5.21
N GLY A 275 -14.54 6.97 6.07
CA GLY A 275 -15.87 7.45 6.42
C GLY A 275 -15.87 8.64 7.36
N ARG A 276 -17.08 9.00 7.82
CA ARG A 276 -17.30 10.05 8.81
C ARG A 276 -18.44 9.71 9.77
N GLN A 277 -18.40 10.34 10.93
CA GLN A 277 -19.49 10.43 11.87
C GLN A 277 -19.53 11.87 12.41
N GLY A 278 -20.55 12.63 12.08
CA GLY A 278 -20.54 14.07 12.31
C GLY A 278 -19.34 14.71 11.60
N ASN A 279 -18.55 15.49 12.34
CA ASN A 279 -17.33 16.14 11.85
C ASN A 279 -16.05 15.34 12.16
N ARG A 280 -16.17 14.07 12.54
CA ARG A 280 -15.05 13.14 12.68
C ARG A 280 -14.94 12.25 11.44
N TYR A 281 -13.81 12.33 10.77
CA TYR A 281 -13.48 11.56 9.56
C TYR A 281 -12.38 10.55 9.88
N TRP A 282 -12.33 9.45 9.11
CA TRP A 282 -11.22 8.50 9.21
C TRP A 282 -10.82 7.96 7.84
N LEU A 283 -9.53 7.63 7.70
CA LEU A 283 -8.93 7.07 6.49
C LEU A 283 -7.98 5.96 6.92
N GLN A 284 -8.36 4.70 6.67
CA GLN A 284 -7.60 3.50 7.06
C GLN A 284 -7.96 2.29 6.21
N GLY A 285 -7.35 1.12 6.48
CA GLY A 285 -7.74 -0.15 5.86
C GLY A 285 -7.18 -0.38 4.47
N TYR A 286 -6.05 0.21 4.12
CA TYR A 286 -5.46 0.11 2.78
C TYR A 286 -4.80 -1.24 2.47
N SER A 287 -4.64 -2.11 3.46
CA SER A 287 -4.16 -3.49 3.30
C SER A 287 -2.82 -3.62 2.55
N GLY A 288 -1.90 -2.68 2.79
CA GLY A 288 -0.57 -2.65 2.19
C GLY A 288 -0.44 -1.89 0.87
N HIS A 289 -1.54 -1.41 0.28
CA HIS A 289 -1.55 -0.69 -1.00
C HIS A 289 -1.89 0.81 -0.84
N GLY A 290 -1.49 1.42 0.27
CA GLY A 290 -2.00 2.71 0.71
C GLY A 290 -1.54 3.94 -0.07
N VAL A 291 -0.42 3.93 -0.79
CA VAL A 291 0.15 5.17 -1.38
C VAL A 291 -0.85 5.86 -2.33
N LEU A 292 -1.39 5.15 -3.29
CA LEU A 292 -2.35 5.72 -4.24
C LEU A 292 -3.76 5.86 -3.66
N PRO A 293 -4.34 4.83 -3.01
CA PRO A 293 -5.67 4.94 -2.42
C PRO A 293 -5.80 6.01 -1.35
N SER A 294 -4.73 6.32 -0.59
CA SER A 294 -4.79 7.41 0.40
C SER A 294 -4.99 8.78 -0.25
N LEU A 295 -4.46 8.99 -1.45
CA LEU A 295 -4.69 10.25 -2.19
C LEU A 295 -6.14 10.37 -2.65
N ALA A 296 -6.74 9.31 -3.22
CA ALA A 296 -8.16 9.30 -3.59
C ALA A 296 -9.08 9.48 -2.36
N ALA A 297 -8.75 8.82 -1.26
CA ALA A 297 -9.46 8.95 0.01
C ALA A 297 -9.35 10.35 0.61
N ALA A 298 -8.15 10.94 0.57
CA ALA A 298 -7.93 12.32 1.04
C ALA A 298 -8.75 13.33 0.24
N ARG A 299 -8.87 13.13 -1.09
CA ARG A 299 -9.77 13.94 -1.92
C ARG A 299 -11.22 13.80 -1.49
N ALA A 300 -11.72 12.55 -1.33
CA ALA A 300 -13.10 12.33 -0.92
C ALA A 300 -13.43 12.98 0.43
N VAL A 301 -12.48 12.94 1.39
CA VAL A 301 -12.65 13.60 2.69
C VAL A 301 -12.56 15.14 2.54
N SER A 302 -11.65 15.64 1.71
CA SER A 302 -11.53 17.08 1.44
C SER A 302 -12.79 17.64 0.78
N ASP A 303 -13.32 16.95 -0.22
CA ASP A 303 -14.56 17.34 -0.91
C ASP A 303 -15.74 17.34 0.08
N ALA A 304 -15.84 16.33 0.96
CA ALA A 304 -16.87 16.27 2.01
C ALA A 304 -16.74 17.40 3.03
N LEU A 305 -15.52 17.81 3.41
CA LEU A 305 -15.28 18.97 4.27
C LEU A 305 -15.71 20.29 3.61
N LEU A 306 -15.73 20.33 2.29
CA LEU A 306 -16.18 21.47 1.47
C LEU A 306 -17.66 21.40 1.08
N GLY A 307 -18.37 20.33 1.50
CA GLY A 307 -19.82 20.17 1.31
C GLY A 307 -20.25 19.21 0.20
N ASP A 308 -19.30 18.55 -0.49
CA ASP A 308 -19.57 17.47 -1.45
C ASP A 308 -19.16 16.12 -0.87
N ASP A 309 -20.10 15.35 -0.38
CA ASP A 309 -19.86 14.06 0.26
C ASP A 309 -20.22 12.83 -0.61
N GLU A 310 -20.53 13.02 -1.89
CA GLU A 310 -20.96 11.91 -2.77
C GLU A 310 -19.95 10.77 -2.83
N THR A 311 -18.65 11.07 -3.01
CA THR A 311 -17.61 10.05 -3.08
C THR A 311 -17.36 9.42 -1.71
N LEU A 312 -17.37 10.21 -0.64
CA LEU A 312 -17.24 9.69 0.72
C LEU A 312 -18.38 8.74 1.08
N ALA A 313 -19.61 9.05 0.66
CA ALA A 313 -20.78 8.19 0.87
C ALA A 313 -20.62 6.81 0.19
N LEU A 314 -19.93 6.71 -0.95
CA LEU A 314 -19.61 5.42 -1.56
C LEU A 314 -18.67 4.61 -0.67
N TYR A 315 -17.60 5.21 -0.16
CA TYR A 315 -16.70 4.54 0.76
C TYR A 315 -17.42 4.04 2.02
N GLN A 316 -18.35 4.82 2.57
CA GLN A 316 -19.11 4.43 3.76
C GLN A 316 -20.07 3.25 3.55
N ARG A 317 -20.43 2.94 2.29
CA ARG A 317 -21.22 1.75 1.94
C ARG A 317 -20.40 0.47 1.91
N LEU A 318 -19.05 0.56 1.88
CA LEU A 318 -18.19 -0.61 1.94
C LEU A 318 -18.30 -1.27 3.31
N ARG A 319 -18.53 -2.59 3.29
CA ARG A 319 -18.67 -3.37 4.51
C ARG A 319 -17.31 -3.71 5.09
N ASN A 320 -16.93 -3.02 6.16
CA ASN A 320 -15.71 -3.29 6.92
C ASN A 320 -16.05 -3.81 8.32
N PRO A 321 -16.30 -5.12 8.49
CA PRO A 321 -16.66 -5.70 9.78
C PRO A 321 -15.49 -5.60 10.77
N LYS A 322 -15.82 -5.55 12.06
CA LYS A 322 -14.83 -5.60 13.14
C LYS A 322 -14.23 -7.00 13.23
N PHE A 323 -12.94 -7.06 13.51
CA PHE A 323 -12.27 -8.34 13.78
C PHE A 323 -12.80 -8.97 15.07
N PRO A 324 -13.06 -10.31 15.09
CA PRO A 324 -13.52 -11.01 16.27
C PRO A 324 -12.54 -10.83 17.45
N GLY A 325 -13.06 -10.36 18.58
CA GLY A 325 -12.25 -10.09 19.78
C GLY A 325 -11.35 -8.85 19.70
N GLY A 326 -11.42 -8.08 18.60
CA GLY A 326 -10.67 -6.84 18.40
C GLY A 326 -9.15 -7.06 18.49
N GLN A 327 -8.43 -6.05 18.99
CA GLN A 327 -6.97 -6.09 19.08
C GLN A 327 -6.42 -7.18 20.04
N ARG A 328 -7.22 -7.68 20.99
CA ARG A 328 -6.79 -8.75 21.90
C ARG A 328 -6.44 -10.05 21.18
N PHE A 329 -7.07 -10.30 20.03
CA PHE A 329 -6.83 -11.48 19.20
C PHE A 329 -6.09 -11.15 17.90
N ALA A 330 -5.55 -9.94 17.76
CA ALA A 330 -4.87 -9.51 16.54
C ALA A 330 -3.71 -10.46 16.18
N ALA A 331 -2.80 -10.76 17.10
CA ALA A 331 -1.66 -11.64 16.85
C ALA A 331 -2.06 -13.09 16.50
N PRO A 332 -2.97 -13.77 17.24
CA PRO A 332 -3.47 -15.08 16.83
C PRO A 332 -4.19 -15.06 15.48
N LEU A 333 -5.01 -14.05 15.20
CA LEU A 333 -5.71 -13.93 13.92
C LEU A 333 -4.75 -13.66 12.76
N GLU A 334 -3.74 -12.83 12.96
CA GLU A 334 -2.67 -12.61 12.00
C GLU A 334 -1.93 -13.92 11.69
N ALA A 335 -1.52 -14.67 12.71
CA ALA A 335 -0.85 -15.94 12.55
C ALA A 335 -1.70 -16.97 11.79
N LEU A 336 -2.98 -17.12 12.16
CA LEU A 336 -3.92 -17.99 11.47
C LEU A 336 -4.16 -17.57 10.02
N GLY A 337 -4.34 -16.29 9.76
CA GLY A 337 -4.51 -15.73 8.42
C GLY A 337 -3.29 -16.03 7.53
N LYS A 338 -2.09 -15.76 8.04
CA LYS A 338 -0.83 -16.03 7.32
C LYS A 338 -0.65 -17.53 7.05
N ALA A 339 -0.92 -18.40 8.03
CA ALA A 339 -0.85 -19.85 7.86
C ALA A 339 -1.86 -20.36 6.80
N TYR A 340 -3.09 -19.88 6.85
CA TYR A 340 -4.12 -20.21 5.86
C TYR A 340 -3.71 -19.80 4.45
N TYR A 341 -3.24 -18.58 4.26
CA TYR A 341 -2.86 -18.09 2.95
C TYR A 341 -1.58 -18.73 2.42
N ARG A 342 -0.63 -19.08 3.31
CA ARG A 342 0.54 -19.87 2.92
C ARG A 342 0.15 -21.26 2.41
N LEU A 343 -0.78 -21.94 3.09
CA LEU A 343 -1.32 -23.21 2.61
C LEU A 343 -1.98 -23.02 1.24
N ARG A 344 -2.76 -21.96 1.07
CA ARG A 344 -3.41 -21.64 -0.19
C ARG A 344 -2.42 -21.25 -1.31
N ASP A 345 -1.25 -20.75 -0.99
CA ASP A 345 -0.18 -20.50 -1.96
C ASP A 345 0.51 -21.79 -2.41
N LEU A 346 0.43 -22.88 -1.65
CA LEU A 346 0.97 -24.20 -2.01
C LEU A 346 0.05 -24.97 -2.96
N PHE A 347 -1.26 -24.75 -2.89
CA PHE A 347 -2.31 -25.40 -3.69
C PHE A 347 -2.95 -24.41 -4.66
#